data_7c031c0bbdac18289dd021eeae9116f7
#
_entry.id   7c031c0bbdac18289dd021eeae9116f7
#
_cell.length_a   1.000
_cell.length_b   1.000
_cell.length_c   1.000
_cell.angle_alpha   90.00
_cell.angle_beta   90.00
_cell.angle_gamma   90.00
#
_symmetry.space_group_name_H-M   'P 1'
#
loop_
_entity.id
_entity.type
_entity.pdbx_description
1 polymer ?
#
loop_
_entity_poly.entity_id
_entity_poly.type
_entity_poly.pdbx_seq_one_letter_code
_entity_poly.pdbx_strand_id
1 'polypeptide(L)'
;AGVILILSDYLSWTATYLAGAIILCLCGAVCLMAPKEKPYHTRSTQSVKAEWILLVQHPYALALVYLFVLGAVRLVDWKLNFSEELPWLWPGLLLFTGVILLLSRTVAHSNKDNNHTLREDLNEGPMFGALFELAQRPYIIPIVIFILIYKLGDSSMGFMVKPFWVDAGFTATEIGLVSVNIGLGMSIAGGLVGGWFTDRFGILKGIWVLGLAQALSNLGYAGVAFAIPPIADGATLATNYKLMMYSASVVESFTGGLGSAAFLAFMMAIVSKKRSASEYALLSSIFALSRSVAGWAGGFGAEAMGYGSYFTLTFFLAFPAYLLLPWVKRMLDHSKTWD
;
A
#
# COMPACT_ATOMS: atom_id res chain seq x y z
N ALA A 1 10.04 14.62 4.74
CA ALA A 1 8.82 15.23 4.17
C ALA A 1 8.42 16.48 4.94
N GLY A 2 8.23 16.45 6.28
CA GLY A 2 7.75 17.61 7.06
C GLY A 2 8.63 18.83 6.98
N VAL A 3 9.95 18.67 7.10
CA VAL A 3 10.92 19.79 6.97
C VAL A 3 10.86 20.39 5.57
N ILE A 4 10.73 19.56 4.53
CA ILE A 4 10.62 20.02 3.14
C ILE A 4 9.31 20.82 2.93
N LEU A 5 8.21 20.39 3.55
CA LEU A 5 6.94 21.10 3.49
C LEU A 5 7.01 22.46 4.22
N ILE A 6 7.68 22.53 5.37
CA ILE A 6 7.93 23.80 6.08
C ILE A 6 8.77 24.75 5.22
N LEU A 7 9.78 24.23 4.54
CA LEU A 7 10.62 25.02 3.64
C LEU A 7 9.84 25.60 2.45
N SER A 8 8.73 24.98 2.02
CA SER A 8 7.91 25.50 0.93
C SER A 8 7.21 26.82 1.23
N ASP A 9 7.02 27.18 2.50
CA ASP A 9 6.49 28.48 2.91
C ASP A 9 7.53 29.61 2.81
N TYR A 10 8.84 29.26 2.80
CA TYR A 10 9.96 30.22 2.76
C TYR A 10 10.70 30.22 1.43
N LEU A 11 10.64 29.14 0.68
CA LEU A 11 11.33 28.93 -0.59
C LEU A 11 10.32 28.66 -1.71
N SER A 12 10.75 28.91 -2.95
CA SER A 12 9.94 28.50 -4.11
C SER A 12 9.78 26.97 -4.15
N TRP A 13 8.69 26.50 -4.72
CA TRP A 13 8.44 25.06 -4.93
C TRP A 13 9.59 24.36 -5.66
N THR A 14 10.21 25.02 -6.65
CA THR A 14 11.36 24.49 -7.38
C THR A 14 12.56 24.26 -6.46
N ALA A 15 12.88 25.22 -5.58
CA ALA A 15 13.99 25.09 -4.63
C ALA A 15 13.70 24.00 -3.59
N THR A 16 12.45 23.88 -3.15
CA THR A 16 11.99 22.85 -2.21
C THR A 16 12.12 21.44 -2.78
N TYR A 17 11.72 21.22 -4.04
CA TYR A 17 11.88 19.93 -4.72
C TYR A 17 13.36 19.61 -4.97
N LEU A 18 14.19 20.60 -5.33
CA LEU A 18 15.63 20.41 -5.52
C LEU A 18 16.31 19.99 -4.21
N ALA A 19 15.96 20.62 -3.09
CA ALA A 19 16.46 20.24 -1.77
C ALA A 19 16.08 18.77 -1.43
N GLY A 20 14.84 18.37 -1.72
CA GLY A 20 14.38 16.98 -1.56
C GLY A 20 15.19 15.99 -2.43
N ALA A 21 15.45 16.35 -3.68
CA ALA A 21 16.25 15.52 -4.59
C ALA A 21 17.70 15.36 -4.10
N ILE A 22 18.32 16.43 -3.61
CA ILE A 22 19.68 16.39 -3.04
C ILE A 22 19.72 15.45 -1.83
N ILE A 23 18.75 15.55 -0.90
CA ILE A 23 18.67 14.65 0.27
C ILE A 23 18.55 13.19 -0.18
N LEU A 24 17.72 12.89 -1.17
CA LEU A 24 17.57 11.53 -1.69
C LEU A 24 18.87 11.01 -2.33
N CYS A 25 19.59 11.85 -3.08
CA CYS A 25 20.89 11.49 -3.64
C CYS A 25 21.93 11.22 -2.54
N LEU A 26 21.96 12.02 -1.48
CA LEU A 26 22.83 11.80 -0.33
C LEU A 26 22.50 10.48 0.39
N CYS A 27 21.21 10.20 0.63
CA CYS A 27 20.79 8.92 1.19
C CYS A 27 21.21 7.75 0.30
N GLY A 28 21.06 7.88 -1.03
CA GLY A 28 21.51 6.88 -1.99
C GLY A 28 23.03 6.66 -1.92
N ALA A 29 23.81 7.73 -1.81
CA ALA A 29 25.27 7.64 -1.65
C ALA A 29 25.67 6.91 -0.35
N VAL A 30 24.97 7.17 0.75
CA VAL A 30 25.17 6.46 2.02
C VAL A 30 24.84 4.96 1.87
N CYS A 31 23.77 4.62 1.15
CA CYS A 31 23.44 3.20 0.88
C CYS A 31 24.55 2.46 0.11
N LEU A 32 25.32 3.15 -0.75
CA LEU A 32 26.45 2.54 -1.47
C LEU A 32 27.61 2.17 -0.52
N MET A 33 27.66 2.79 0.66
CA MET A 33 28.66 2.50 1.71
C MET A 33 28.24 1.36 2.63
N ALA A 34 27.01 0.84 2.46
CA ALA A 34 26.52 -0.26 3.29
C ALA A 34 27.39 -1.52 3.10
N PRO A 35 27.70 -2.26 4.19
CA PRO A 35 28.46 -3.48 4.09
C PRO A 35 27.70 -4.51 3.20
N LYS A 36 28.45 -5.17 2.32
CA LYS A 36 27.86 -6.20 1.47
C LYS A 36 27.36 -7.34 2.35
N GLU A 37 26.09 -7.67 2.21
CA GLU A 37 25.52 -8.85 2.87
C GLU A 37 26.25 -10.12 2.41
N LYS A 38 26.50 -11.03 3.37
CA LYS A 38 27.02 -12.35 3.01
C LYS A 38 25.96 -13.05 2.16
N PRO A 39 26.34 -13.63 0.99
CA PRO A 39 25.37 -14.32 0.16
C PRO A 39 24.74 -15.46 0.98
N TYR A 40 23.45 -15.32 1.26
CA TYR A 40 22.68 -16.41 1.84
C TYR A 40 22.53 -17.49 0.76
N HIS A 41 23.13 -18.65 0.96
CA HIS A 41 23.00 -19.78 0.05
C HIS A 41 21.57 -20.31 0.11
N THR A 42 20.67 -19.67 -0.62
CA THR A 42 19.37 -20.27 -0.94
C THR A 42 19.61 -21.44 -1.89
N ARG A 43 19.08 -22.60 -1.55
CA ARG A 43 19.12 -23.81 -2.40
C ARG A 43 18.31 -23.67 -3.70
N SER A 44 17.76 -22.50 -4.04
CA SER A 44 17.10 -22.34 -5.33
C SER A 44 18.17 -22.23 -6.42
N THR A 45 18.24 -23.21 -7.26
CA THR A 45 19.12 -23.28 -8.44
C THR A 45 18.73 -22.26 -9.51
N GLN A 46 17.54 -21.70 -9.43
CA GLN A 46 17.01 -20.75 -10.41
C GLN A 46 17.13 -19.30 -9.90
N SER A 47 17.63 -18.42 -10.78
CA SER A 47 17.68 -16.99 -10.52
C SER A 47 16.34 -16.35 -10.90
N VAL A 48 15.95 -15.22 -10.26
CA VAL A 48 14.77 -14.43 -10.62
C VAL A 48 14.74 -14.09 -12.12
N LYS A 49 15.91 -13.87 -12.74
CA LYS A 49 16.00 -13.64 -14.20
C LYS A 49 15.52 -14.84 -15.01
N ALA A 50 15.87 -16.06 -14.58
CA ALA A 50 15.42 -17.28 -15.25
C ALA A 50 13.91 -17.44 -15.18
N GLU A 51 13.29 -17.16 -14.03
CA GLU A 51 11.83 -17.18 -13.89
C GLU A 51 11.13 -16.17 -14.81
N TRP A 52 11.64 -14.93 -14.91
CA TRP A 52 11.09 -13.94 -15.85
C TRP A 52 11.25 -14.38 -17.30
N ILE A 53 12.36 -15.01 -17.66
CA ILE A 53 12.57 -15.56 -19.01
C ILE A 53 11.55 -16.67 -19.29
N LEU A 54 11.34 -17.59 -18.36
CA LEU A 54 10.34 -18.65 -18.46
C LEU A 54 8.93 -18.09 -18.61
N LEU A 55 8.59 -17.03 -17.83
CA LEU A 55 7.28 -16.36 -17.92
C LEU A 55 7.09 -15.71 -19.30
N VAL A 56 8.08 -14.98 -19.79
CA VAL A 56 8.04 -14.32 -21.12
C VAL A 56 7.94 -15.33 -22.24
N GLN A 57 8.50 -16.52 -22.08
CA GLN A 57 8.42 -17.62 -23.04
C GLN A 57 7.03 -18.29 -23.08
N HIS A 58 6.17 -18.05 -22.07
CA HIS A 58 4.87 -18.70 -22.00
C HIS A 58 3.75 -17.80 -22.54
N PRO A 59 3.10 -18.16 -23.67
CA PRO A 59 2.14 -17.30 -24.34
C PRO A 59 0.91 -16.94 -23.47
N TYR A 60 0.44 -17.84 -22.60
CA TYR A 60 -0.69 -17.58 -21.70
C TYR A 60 -0.35 -16.58 -20.59
N ALA A 61 0.87 -16.62 -20.06
CA ALA A 61 1.29 -15.66 -19.03
C ALA A 61 1.40 -14.26 -19.62
N LEU A 62 1.95 -14.11 -20.82
CA LEU A 62 1.98 -12.86 -21.57
C LEU A 62 0.57 -12.36 -21.90
N ALA A 63 -0.34 -13.25 -22.31
CA ALA A 63 -1.72 -12.88 -22.57
C ALA A 63 -2.42 -12.33 -21.31
N LEU A 64 -2.19 -12.93 -20.14
CA LEU A 64 -2.74 -12.44 -18.87
C LEU A 64 -2.19 -11.07 -18.48
N VAL A 65 -0.88 -10.88 -18.57
CA VAL A 65 -0.24 -9.58 -18.32
C VAL A 65 -0.79 -8.53 -19.27
N TYR A 66 -0.93 -8.88 -20.55
CA TYR A 66 -1.50 -8.00 -21.55
C TYR A 66 -2.96 -7.62 -21.27
N LEU A 67 -3.81 -8.59 -20.95
CA LEU A 67 -5.21 -8.32 -20.57
C LEU A 67 -5.31 -7.42 -19.34
N PHE A 68 -4.41 -7.61 -18.38
CA PHE A 68 -4.33 -6.74 -17.20
C PHE A 68 -3.93 -5.31 -17.58
N VAL A 69 -2.89 -5.14 -18.41
CA VAL A 69 -2.45 -3.82 -18.89
C VAL A 69 -3.53 -3.15 -19.74
N LEU A 70 -4.17 -3.89 -20.64
CA LEU A 70 -5.31 -3.39 -21.43
C LEU A 70 -6.46 -2.93 -20.53
N GLY A 71 -6.83 -3.73 -19.54
CA GLY A 71 -7.87 -3.37 -18.58
C GLY A 71 -7.54 -2.11 -17.82
N ALA A 72 -6.30 -1.99 -17.33
CA ALA A 72 -5.82 -0.80 -16.62
C ALA A 72 -5.83 0.45 -17.53
N VAL A 73 -5.30 0.35 -18.75
CA VAL A 73 -5.30 1.46 -19.71
C VAL A 73 -6.73 1.87 -20.09
N ARG A 74 -7.63 0.88 -20.29
CA ARG A 74 -9.05 1.15 -20.59
C ARG A 74 -9.75 1.89 -19.46
N LEU A 75 -9.45 1.52 -18.22
CA LEU A 75 -10.03 2.13 -17.03
C LEU A 75 -9.57 3.59 -16.85
N VAL A 76 -8.29 3.85 -17.12
CA VAL A 76 -7.72 5.20 -17.11
C VAL A 76 -8.25 6.04 -18.28
N ASP A 77 -8.33 5.48 -19.48
CA ASP A 77 -8.82 6.14 -20.68
C ASP A 77 -10.28 6.57 -20.54
N TRP A 78 -11.12 5.73 -19.94
CA TRP A 78 -12.53 6.04 -19.65
C TRP A 78 -12.72 7.30 -18.79
N LYS A 79 -11.76 7.63 -17.92
CA LYS A 79 -11.84 8.79 -17.03
C LYS A 79 -11.12 10.02 -17.56
N LEU A 80 -10.02 9.83 -18.28
CA LEU A 80 -9.11 10.91 -18.68
C LEU A 80 -9.12 11.19 -20.18
N ASN A 81 -9.88 10.40 -20.98
CA ASN A 81 -9.98 10.53 -22.45
C ASN A 81 -8.62 10.63 -23.17
N PHE A 82 -7.60 9.91 -22.65
CA PHE A 82 -6.26 9.91 -23.25
C PHE A 82 -6.24 9.49 -24.71
N SER A 83 -7.20 8.66 -25.12
CA SER A 83 -7.30 8.24 -26.53
C SER A 83 -7.66 9.38 -27.48
N GLU A 84 -8.31 10.44 -27.01
CA GLU A 84 -8.59 11.62 -27.82
C GLU A 84 -7.32 12.47 -28.03
N GLU A 85 -6.46 12.57 -27.01
CA GLU A 85 -5.18 13.29 -27.11
C GLU A 85 -4.09 12.46 -27.82
N LEU A 86 -4.16 11.13 -27.71
CA LEU A 86 -3.16 10.18 -28.22
C LEU A 86 -3.83 9.10 -29.10
N PRO A 87 -4.28 9.44 -30.33
CA PRO A 87 -5.05 8.50 -31.19
C PRO A 87 -4.25 7.25 -31.59
N TRP A 88 -2.93 7.27 -31.46
CA TRP A 88 -2.05 6.12 -31.72
C TRP A 88 -1.85 5.19 -30.50
N LEU A 89 -2.40 5.52 -29.33
CA LEU A 89 -2.27 4.73 -28.10
C LEU A 89 -2.77 3.29 -28.30
N TRP A 90 -3.98 3.11 -28.82
CA TRP A 90 -4.57 1.78 -29.05
C TRP A 90 -3.87 1.00 -30.18
N PRO A 91 -3.61 1.60 -31.35
CA PRO A 91 -2.81 0.94 -32.37
C PRO A 91 -1.41 0.57 -31.89
N GLY A 92 -0.75 1.43 -31.12
CA GLY A 92 0.57 1.16 -30.54
C GLY A 92 0.58 -0.01 -29.58
N LEU A 93 -0.41 -0.09 -28.69
CA LEU A 93 -0.60 -1.22 -27.77
C LEU A 93 -0.85 -2.54 -28.50
N LEU A 94 -1.67 -2.52 -29.57
CA LEU A 94 -1.92 -3.70 -30.39
C LEU A 94 -0.67 -4.16 -31.12
N LEU A 95 0.10 -3.24 -31.67
CA LEU A 95 1.36 -3.54 -32.35
C LEU A 95 2.40 -4.10 -31.39
N PHE A 96 2.55 -3.50 -30.21
CA PHE A 96 3.43 -3.98 -29.14
C PHE A 96 3.06 -5.40 -28.71
N THR A 97 1.77 -5.70 -28.61
CA THR A 97 1.27 -7.05 -28.32
C THR A 97 1.63 -8.04 -29.39
N GLY A 98 1.42 -7.66 -30.66
CA GLY A 98 1.79 -8.51 -31.80
C GLY A 98 3.26 -8.87 -31.78
N VAL A 99 4.12 -7.91 -31.48
CA VAL A 99 5.58 -8.12 -31.36
C VAL A 99 5.89 -9.07 -30.19
N ILE A 100 5.31 -8.87 -29.00
CA ILE A 100 5.52 -9.75 -27.85
C ILE A 100 5.05 -11.18 -28.14
N LEU A 101 3.88 -11.36 -28.77
CA LEU A 101 3.36 -12.67 -29.14
C LEU A 101 4.22 -13.38 -30.20
N LEU A 102 4.78 -12.65 -31.15
CA LEU A 102 5.72 -13.18 -32.13
C LEU A 102 7.03 -13.61 -31.48
N LEU A 103 7.60 -12.77 -30.62
CA LEU A 103 8.83 -13.09 -29.88
C LEU A 103 8.61 -14.29 -28.96
N SER A 104 7.47 -14.40 -28.28
CA SER A 104 7.16 -15.54 -27.41
C SER A 104 7.03 -16.85 -28.21
N ARG A 105 6.45 -16.81 -29.42
CA ARG A 105 6.37 -17.99 -30.31
C ARG A 105 7.71 -18.45 -30.82
N THR A 106 8.61 -17.52 -31.20
CA THR A 106 9.95 -17.88 -31.68
C THR A 106 10.78 -18.52 -30.58
N VAL A 107 10.70 -18.00 -29.36
CA VAL A 107 11.42 -18.53 -28.20
C VAL A 107 10.82 -19.87 -27.72
N ALA A 108 9.50 -20.00 -27.70
CA ALA A 108 8.84 -21.27 -27.34
C ALA A 108 9.14 -22.40 -28.32
N HIS A 109 9.37 -22.08 -29.60
CA HIS A 109 9.73 -23.09 -30.60
C HIS A 109 11.17 -23.59 -30.45
N SER A 110 12.06 -22.76 -29.90
CA SER A 110 13.46 -23.10 -29.65
C SER A 110 13.68 -24.01 -28.44
N ASN A 111 12.70 -24.11 -27.52
CA ASN A 111 12.84 -24.79 -26.22
C ASN A 111 12.10 -26.14 -26.15
N LYS A 112 11.76 -26.74 -27.28
CA LYS A 112 10.91 -27.95 -27.36
C LYS A 112 11.59 -29.25 -26.88
N ASP A 113 12.86 -29.21 -26.55
CA ASP A 113 13.65 -30.42 -26.20
C ASP A 113 13.80 -30.68 -24.68
N ASN A 114 13.29 -29.81 -23.80
CA ASN A 114 13.32 -30.04 -22.37
C ASN A 114 12.00 -30.61 -21.84
N ASN A 115 12.03 -31.90 -21.46
CA ASN A 115 10.90 -32.66 -20.89
C ASN A 115 10.41 -32.19 -19.51
N HIS A 116 10.94 -31.10 -18.97
CA HIS A 116 10.40 -30.48 -17.74
C HIS A 116 9.18 -29.64 -18.05
N THR A 117 8.10 -29.87 -17.29
CA THR A 117 6.91 -29.03 -17.43
C THR A 117 7.21 -27.64 -16.85
N LEU A 118 6.82 -26.60 -17.57
CA LEU A 118 6.98 -25.20 -17.14
C LEU A 118 6.50 -24.98 -15.69
N ARG A 119 5.50 -25.75 -15.26
CA ARG A 119 4.95 -25.70 -13.90
C ARG A 119 5.95 -26.20 -12.86
N GLU A 120 6.75 -27.20 -13.14
CA GLU A 120 7.78 -27.73 -12.23
C GLU A 120 8.89 -26.72 -12.08
N ASP A 121 9.37 -26.16 -13.19
CA ASP A 121 10.42 -25.14 -13.18
C ASP A 121 10.00 -23.87 -12.44
N LEU A 122 8.77 -23.40 -12.63
CA LEU A 122 8.24 -22.22 -11.92
C LEU A 122 7.99 -22.50 -10.43
N ASN A 123 7.61 -23.73 -10.04
CA ASN A 123 7.43 -24.07 -8.63
C ASN A 123 8.74 -24.07 -7.83
N GLU A 124 9.86 -24.30 -8.47
CA GLU A 124 11.19 -24.26 -7.82
C GLU A 124 11.73 -22.82 -7.68
N GLY A 125 11.18 -21.89 -8.44
CA GLY A 125 11.64 -20.52 -8.48
C GLY A 125 11.35 -19.73 -7.19
N PRO A 126 12.15 -18.70 -6.89
CA PRO A 126 12.00 -17.91 -5.67
C PRO A 126 10.72 -17.05 -5.67
N MET A 127 10.23 -16.58 -6.82
CA MET A 127 9.08 -15.68 -6.93
C MET A 127 7.79 -16.44 -7.23
N PHE A 128 7.74 -17.18 -8.35
CA PHE A 128 6.52 -17.89 -8.73
C PHE A 128 6.26 -19.11 -7.84
N GLY A 129 7.31 -19.79 -7.38
CA GLY A 129 7.15 -20.85 -6.40
C GLY A 129 6.55 -20.34 -5.07
N ALA A 130 6.91 -19.15 -4.62
CA ALA A 130 6.29 -18.51 -3.47
C ALA A 130 4.82 -18.18 -3.73
N LEU A 131 4.48 -17.68 -4.93
CA LEU A 131 3.10 -17.37 -5.32
C LEU A 131 2.23 -18.63 -5.35
N PHE A 132 2.72 -19.72 -5.97
CA PHE A 132 1.98 -20.99 -6.04
C PHE A 132 1.82 -21.63 -4.66
N GLU A 133 2.87 -21.62 -3.84
CA GLU A 133 2.82 -22.14 -2.48
C GLU A 133 1.81 -21.33 -1.64
N LEU A 134 1.84 -20.01 -1.74
CA LEU A 134 0.88 -19.13 -1.06
C LEU A 134 -0.55 -19.38 -1.54
N ALA A 135 -0.76 -19.52 -2.86
CA ALA A 135 -2.08 -19.72 -3.46
C ALA A 135 -2.72 -21.07 -3.09
N GLN A 136 -1.92 -22.09 -2.78
CA GLN A 136 -2.39 -23.41 -2.38
C GLN A 136 -2.70 -23.53 -0.88
N ARG A 137 -2.38 -22.51 -0.08
CA ARG A 137 -2.63 -22.56 1.36
C ARG A 137 -4.12 -22.55 1.69
N PRO A 138 -4.52 -23.31 2.71
CA PRO A 138 -5.89 -23.27 3.20
C PRO A 138 -6.24 -21.87 3.67
N TYR A 139 -7.45 -21.43 3.38
CA TYR A 139 -7.99 -20.11 3.75
C TYR A 139 -7.29 -18.89 3.10
N ILE A 140 -6.46 -19.07 2.06
CA ILE A 140 -5.75 -17.94 1.45
C ILE A 140 -6.70 -16.87 0.88
N ILE A 141 -7.82 -17.28 0.27
CA ILE A 141 -8.79 -16.35 -0.33
C ILE A 141 -9.37 -15.39 0.73
N PRO A 142 -9.97 -15.86 1.84
CA PRO A 142 -10.42 -14.95 2.90
C PRO A 142 -9.28 -14.12 3.50
N ILE A 143 -8.04 -14.61 3.54
CA ILE A 143 -6.90 -13.85 4.03
C ILE A 143 -6.50 -12.73 3.07
N VAL A 144 -6.49 -12.99 1.77
CA VAL A 144 -6.25 -11.96 0.75
C VAL A 144 -7.34 -10.87 0.82
N ILE A 145 -8.61 -11.27 0.92
CA ILE A 145 -9.71 -10.32 1.12
C ILE A 145 -9.52 -9.53 2.41
N PHE A 146 -9.14 -10.19 3.51
CA PHE A 146 -8.85 -9.50 4.77
C PHE A 146 -7.74 -8.45 4.61
N ILE A 147 -6.62 -8.78 3.95
CA ILE A 147 -5.51 -7.84 3.69
C ILE A 147 -5.97 -6.64 2.86
N LEU A 148 -6.83 -6.88 1.86
CA LEU A 148 -7.37 -5.83 1.00
C LEU A 148 -8.28 -4.85 1.75
N ILE A 149 -9.10 -5.33 2.69
CA ILE A 149 -10.14 -4.51 3.31
C ILE A 149 -9.81 -4.03 4.72
N TYR A 150 -8.89 -4.70 5.46
CA TYR A 150 -8.61 -4.36 6.85
C TYR A 150 -8.13 -2.93 7.04
N LYS A 151 -7.27 -2.45 6.16
CA LYS A 151 -6.73 -1.09 6.19
C LYS A 151 -7.44 -0.13 5.23
N LEU A 152 -8.54 -0.57 4.60
CA LEU A 152 -9.21 0.20 3.57
C LEU A 152 -9.75 1.52 4.10
N GLY A 153 -10.44 1.51 5.25
CA GLY A 153 -10.98 2.72 5.89
C GLY A 153 -9.88 3.73 6.25
N ASP A 154 -8.83 3.26 6.90
CA ASP A 154 -7.67 4.07 7.30
C ASP A 154 -6.93 4.65 6.07
N SER A 155 -6.67 3.82 5.07
CA SER A 155 -6.02 4.27 3.84
C SER A 155 -6.87 5.29 3.09
N SER A 156 -8.17 5.08 3.01
CA SER A 156 -9.11 6.00 2.36
C SER A 156 -9.14 7.37 3.06
N MET A 157 -9.17 7.38 4.40
CA MET A 157 -9.07 8.62 5.16
C MET A 157 -7.72 9.30 4.97
N GLY A 158 -6.63 8.54 5.11
CA GLY A 158 -5.27 9.06 5.08
C GLY A 158 -4.93 9.85 3.81
N PHE A 159 -5.49 9.48 2.66
CA PHE A 159 -5.31 10.23 1.40
C PHE A 159 -6.06 11.57 1.42
N MET A 160 -7.17 11.68 2.14
CA MET A 160 -7.99 12.89 2.18
C MET A 160 -7.67 13.82 3.37
N VAL A 161 -6.88 13.36 4.34
CA VAL A 161 -6.46 14.17 5.49
C VAL A 161 -5.71 15.43 5.06
N LYS A 162 -4.73 15.31 4.14
CA LYS A 162 -3.94 16.47 3.71
C LYS A 162 -4.74 17.49 2.90
N PRO A 163 -5.53 17.08 1.88
CA PRO A 163 -6.49 17.98 1.24
C PRO A 163 -7.39 18.70 2.25
N PHE A 164 -7.96 17.98 3.21
CA PHE A 164 -8.80 18.58 4.25
C PHE A 164 -8.09 19.66 5.08
N TRP A 165 -6.80 19.45 5.45
CA TRP A 165 -6.03 20.48 6.15
C TRP A 165 -5.86 21.75 5.30
N VAL A 166 -5.58 21.60 4.01
CA VAL A 166 -5.44 22.73 3.08
C VAL A 166 -6.75 23.47 2.90
N ASP A 167 -7.84 22.75 2.65
CA ASP A 167 -9.17 23.32 2.44
C ASP A 167 -9.73 23.97 3.72
N ALA A 168 -9.30 23.49 4.90
CA ALA A 168 -9.59 24.10 6.19
C ALA A 168 -8.69 25.32 6.52
N GLY A 169 -7.86 25.77 5.58
CA GLY A 169 -7.08 27.01 5.70
C GLY A 169 -5.82 26.92 6.56
N PHE A 170 -5.27 25.72 6.80
CA PHE A 170 -3.98 25.56 7.50
C PHE A 170 -2.81 25.84 6.58
N THR A 171 -1.77 26.48 7.12
CA THR A 171 -0.53 26.76 6.39
C THR A 171 0.31 25.50 6.18
N ALA A 172 1.17 25.49 5.16
CA ALA A 172 2.10 24.38 4.93
C ALA A 172 3.02 24.14 6.12
N THR A 173 3.42 25.21 6.85
CA THR A 173 4.18 25.10 8.10
C THR A 173 3.40 24.37 9.19
N GLU A 174 2.13 24.68 9.42
CA GLU A 174 1.29 23.99 10.42
C GLU A 174 1.12 22.51 10.06
N ILE A 175 0.83 22.22 8.80
CA ILE A 175 0.71 20.83 8.28
C ILE A 175 2.03 20.09 8.45
N GLY A 176 3.16 20.71 8.05
CA GLY A 176 4.49 20.12 8.15
C GLY A 176 4.91 19.84 9.59
N LEU A 177 4.64 20.77 10.51
CA LEU A 177 5.00 20.62 11.91
C LEU A 177 4.12 19.60 12.62
N VAL A 178 2.80 19.76 12.56
CA VAL A 178 1.88 18.95 13.37
C VAL A 178 1.57 17.62 12.67
N SER A 179 1.01 17.67 11.46
CA SER A 179 0.50 16.47 10.80
C SER A 179 1.64 15.57 10.26
N VAL A 180 2.82 16.13 9.94
CA VAL A 180 3.93 15.32 9.43
C VAL A 180 4.95 15.03 10.53
N ASN A 181 5.56 16.04 11.17
CA ASN A 181 6.67 15.79 12.11
C ASN A 181 6.18 15.23 13.45
N ILE A 182 5.20 15.88 14.10
CA ILE A 182 4.59 15.34 15.35
C ILE A 182 3.87 14.03 15.04
N GLY A 183 3.12 13.97 13.94
CA GLY A 183 2.44 12.76 13.48
C GLY A 183 3.39 11.57 13.29
N LEU A 184 4.58 11.78 12.70
CA LEU A 184 5.60 10.73 12.58
C LEU A 184 6.06 10.23 13.95
N GLY A 185 6.37 11.15 14.89
CA GLY A 185 6.76 10.78 16.25
C GLY A 185 5.67 9.97 16.96
N MET A 186 4.42 10.39 16.83
CA MET A 186 3.26 9.69 17.42
C MET A 186 3.01 8.34 16.76
N SER A 187 3.19 8.23 15.44
CA SER A 187 3.09 6.96 14.71
C SER A 187 4.17 5.95 15.15
N ILE A 188 5.41 6.42 15.37
CA ILE A 188 6.49 5.58 15.91
C ILE A 188 6.13 5.12 17.33
N ALA A 189 5.69 6.02 18.20
CA ALA A 189 5.28 5.68 19.57
C ALA A 189 4.12 4.67 19.56
N GLY A 190 3.11 4.91 18.70
CA GLY A 190 2.00 3.97 18.49
C GLY A 190 2.47 2.61 17.98
N GLY A 191 3.41 2.59 17.04
CA GLY A 191 4.02 1.35 16.53
C GLY A 191 4.72 0.53 17.62
N LEU A 192 5.50 1.18 18.49
CA LEU A 192 6.17 0.52 19.61
C LEU A 192 5.16 -0.05 20.63
N VAL A 193 4.16 0.74 21.02
CA VAL A 193 3.10 0.30 21.93
C VAL A 193 2.26 -0.81 21.30
N GLY A 194 1.93 -0.67 20.00
CA GLY A 194 1.16 -1.68 19.25
C GLY A 194 1.90 -3.01 19.10
N GLY A 195 3.22 -2.95 18.84
CA GLY A 195 4.10 -4.13 18.83
C GLY A 195 4.12 -4.82 20.20
N TRP A 196 4.41 -4.06 21.25
CA TRP A 196 4.38 -4.58 22.62
C TRP A 196 3.03 -5.22 22.99
N PHE A 197 1.91 -4.56 22.65
CA PHE A 197 0.58 -5.10 22.90
C PHE A 197 0.36 -6.42 22.14
N THR A 198 0.74 -6.45 20.86
CA THR A 198 0.59 -7.62 19.98
C THR A 198 1.42 -8.80 20.47
N ASP A 199 2.65 -8.56 20.94
CA ASP A 199 3.53 -9.59 21.50
C ASP A 199 2.97 -10.13 22.83
N ARG A 200 2.43 -9.23 23.67
CA ARG A 200 1.92 -9.60 24.99
C ARG A 200 0.59 -10.34 24.96
N PHE A 201 -0.34 -9.90 24.10
CA PHE A 201 -1.73 -10.38 24.08
C PHE A 201 -2.06 -11.24 22.85
N GLY A 202 -1.15 -11.35 21.92
CA GLY A 202 -1.27 -12.12 20.69
C GLY A 202 -1.82 -11.33 19.50
N ILE A 203 -1.44 -11.76 18.31
CA ILE A 203 -1.70 -11.07 17.02
C ILE A 203 -3.21 -10.87 16.79
N LEU A 204 -4.04 -11.89 17.06
CA LEU A 204 -5.49 -11.79 16.82
C LEU A 204 -6.15 -10.69 17.68
N LYS A 205 -5.76 -10.61 18.96
CA LYS A 205 -6.25 -9.54 19.85
C LYS A 205 -5.70 -8.18 19.42
N GLY A 206 -4.44 -8.13 19.00
CA GLY A 206 -3.82 -6.92 18.43
C GLY A 206 -4.60 -6.39 17.24
N ILE A 207 -4.88 -7.22 16.24
CA ILE A 207 -5.68 -6.86 15.07
C ILE A 207 -7.05 -6.31 15.49
N TRP A 208 -7.76 -7.01 16.40
CA TRP A 208 -9.09 -6.62 16.78
C TRP A 208 -9.12 -5.31 17.59
N VAL A 209 -8.34 -5.23 18.67
CA VAL A 209 -8.38 -4.09 19.61
C VAL A 209 -7.72 -2.85 19.01
N LEU A 210 -6.50 -3.01 18.45
CA LEU A 210 -5.75 -1.86 17.92
C LEU A 210 -6.32 -1.37 16.60
N GLY A 211 -6.85 -2.29 15.78
CA GLY A 211 -7.59 -1.92 14.57
C GLY A 211 -8.88 -1.17 14.88
N LEU A 212 -9.60 -1.56 15.94
CA LEU A 212 -10.79 -0.81 16.39
C LEU A 212 -10.41 0.58 16.90
N ALA A 213 -9.34 0.69 17.70
CA ALA A 213 -8.85 1.98 18.18
C ALA A 213 -8.49 2.92 17.00
N GLN A 214 -7.86 2.36 15.96
CA GLN A 214 -7.56 3.09 14.74
C GLN A 214 -8.83 3.50 13.98
N ALA A 215 -9.80 2.62 13.81
CA ALA A 215 -11.07 2.97 13.16
C ALA A 215 -11.81 4.09 13.92
N LEU A 216 -11.83 4.03 15.26
CA LEU A 216 -12.44 5.06 16.09
C LEU A 216 -11.79 6.43 15.91
N SER A 217 -10.49 6.52 15.64
CA SER A 217 -9.82 7.81 15.40
C SER A 217 -10.32 8.52 14.13
N ASN A 218 -10.85 7.77 13.14
CA ASN A 218 -11.47 8.35 11.95
C ASN A 218 -12.68 9.25 12.32
N LEU A 219 -13.42 8.88 13.35
CA LEU A 219 -14.52 9.70 13.86
C LEU A 219 -14.03 11.02 14.50
N GLY A 220 -12.79 11.05 15.00
CA GLY A 220 -12.17 12.29 15.47
C GLY A 220 -12.03 13.30 14.33
N TYR A 221 -11.51 12.89 13.19
CA TYR A 221 -11.44 13.73 11.99
C TYR A 221 -12.84 14.07 11.43
N ALA A 222 -13.77 13.13 11.45
CA ALA A 222 -15.16 13.41 11.06
C ALA A 222 -15.77 14.52 11.94
N GLY A 223 -15.58 14.45 13.26
CA GLY A 223 -16.05 15.48 14.19
C GLY A 223 -15.43 16.84 13.93
N VAL A 224 -14.13 16.89 13.64
CA VAL A 224 -13.45 18.15 13.26
C VAL A 224 -14.01 18.69 11.96
N ALA A 225 -14.21 17.83 10.94
CA ALA A 225 -14.72 18.25 9.64
C ALA A 225 -16.15 18.78 9.70
N PHE A 226 -16.98 18.27 10.62
CA PHE A 226 -18.31 18.84 10.87
C PHE A 226 -18.30 20.12 11.71
N ALA A 227 -17.27 20.31 12.56
CA ALA A 227 -17.17 21.44 13.46
C ALA A 227 -16.59 22.69 12.80
N ILE A 228 -15.64 22.54 11.87
CA ILE A 228 -14.97 23.67 11.19
C ILE A 228 -15.96 24.32 10.21
N PRO A 229 -16.30 25.62 10.39
CA PRO A 229 -17.13 26.32 9.43
C PRO A 229 -16.36 26.58 8.12
N PRO A 230 -17.08 26.79 7.01
CA PRO A 230 -16.47 27.28 5.77
C PRO A 230 -15.74 28.61 6.04
N ILE A 231 -14.46 28.70 5.67
CA ILE A 231 -13.64 29.88 5.91
C ILE A 231 -13.71 30.78 4.68
N ALA A 232 -14.00 32.08 4.88
CA ALA A 232 -13.85 33.05 3.83
C ALA A 232 -12.38 33.30 3.51
N ASP A 233 -12.08 33.60 2.24
CA ASP A 233 -10.70 33.83 1.77
C ASP A 233 -9.99 34.89 2.65
N GLY A 234 -8.84 34.50 3.19
CA GLY A 234 -8.00 35.36 4.04
C GLY A 234 -8.39 35.43 5.52
N ALA A 235 -9.42 34.71 5.97
CA ALA A 235 -9.78 34.65 7.39
C ALA A 235 -8.89 33.64 8.14
N THR A 236 -8.48 33.98 9.36
CA THR A 236 -7.72 33.08 10.23
C THR A 236 -8.66 32.17 11.02
N LEU A 237 -8.37 30.87 11.02
CA LEU A 237 -9.12 29.88 11.80
C LEU A 237 -8.98 30.17 13.31
N ALA A 238 -10.08 30.12 14.05
CA ALA A 238 -10.06 30.32 15.50
C ALA A 238 -9.23 29.21 16.20
N THR A 239 -8.54 29.58 17.28
CA THR A 239 -7.58 28.70 17.98
C THR A 239 -8.20 27.38 18.46
N ASN A 240 -9.47 27.40 18.87
CA ASN A 240 -10.18 26.19 19.27
C ASN A 240 -10.29 25.15 18.13
N TYR A 241 -10.57 25.56 16.91
CA TYR A 241 -10.63 24.67 15.74
C TYR A 241 -9.24 24.15 15.36
N LYS A 242 -8.20 25.01 15.49
CA LYS A 242 -6.82 24.54 15.29
C LYS A 242 -6.45 23.46 16.30
N LEU A 243 -6.78 23.66 17.57
CA LEU A 243 -6.50 22.67 18.61
C LEU A 243 -7.26 21.37 18.40
N MET A 244 -8.51 21.41 17.95
CA MET A 244 -9.29 20.22 17.57
C MET A 244 -8.60 19.44 16.44
N MET A 245 -8.16 20.13 15.39
CA MET A 245 -7.47 19.50 14.26
C MET A 245 -6.14 18.87 14.70
N TYR A 246 -5.33 19.58 15.51
CA TYR A 246 -4.06 19.08 16.02
C TYR A 246 -4.27 17.83 16.89
N SER A 247 -5.25 17.84 17.77
CA SER A 247 -5.56 16.69 18.62
C SER A 247 -6.03 15.48 17.81
N ALA A 248 -6.91 15.69 16.81
CA ALA A 248 -7.36 14.63 15.93
C ALA A 248 -6.19 14.01 15.15
N SER A 249 -5.26 14.86 14.65
CA SER A 249 -4.07 14.40 13.92
C SER A 249 -3.11 13.59 14.80
N VAL A 250 -2.90 14.02 16.03
CA VAL A 250 -2.03 13.31 17.00
C VAL A 250 -2.62 11.95 17.35
N VAL A 251 -3.92 11.90 17.65
CA VAL A 251 -4.64 10.65 17.99
C VAL A 251 -4.65 9.69 16.80
N GLU A 252 -4.96 10.18 15.60
CA GLU A 252 -4.97 9.37 14.38
C GLU A 252 -3.58 8.79 14.08
N SER A 253 -2.54 9.61 14.14
CA SER A 253 -1.17 9.14 13.88
C SER A 253 -0.72 8.09 14.89
N PHE A 254 -1.05 8.26 16.17
CA PHE A 254 -0.74 7.28 17.21
C PHE A 254 -1.51 5.98 17.00
N THR A 255 -2.82 6.04 16.81
CA THR A 255 -3.66 4.84 16.59
C THR A 255 -3.36 4.17 15.25
N GLY A 256 -2.99 4.94 14.22
CA GLY A 256 -2.48 4.45 12.95
C GLY A 256 -1.21 3.60 13.11
N GLY A 257 -0.29 4.06 13.99
CA GLY A 257 0.89 3.29 14.39
C GLY A 257 0.52 1.99 15.10
N LEU A 258 -0.40 2.04 16.08
CA LEU A 258 -0.91 0.88 16.82
C LEU A 258 -1.45 -0.21 15.86
N GLY A 259 -2.40 0.15 15.00
CA GLY A 259 -3.03 -0.78 14.08
C GLY A 259 -2.08 -1.31 13.01
N SER A 260 -1.13 -0.47 12.56
CA SER A 260 -0.11 -0.89 11.59
C SER A 260 0.83 -1.94 12.16
N ALA A 261 1.28 -1.80 13.41
CA ALA A 261 2.14 -2.79 14.06
C ALA A 261 1.47 -4.18 14.14
N ALA A 262 0.20 -4.24 14.57
CA ALA A 262 -0.55 -5.50 14.62
C ALA A 262 -0.75 -6.13 13.23
N PHE A 263 -1.02 -5.31 12.21
CA PHE A 263 -1.22 -5.77 10.84
C PHE A 263 0.07 -6.31 10.22
N LEU A 264 1.20 -5.62 10.42
CA LEU A 264 2.51 -6.08 9.96
C LEU A 264 2.91 -7.38 10.67
N ALA A 265 2.71 -7.49 11.98
CA ALA A 265 2.94 -8.71 12.73
C ALA A 265 2.10 -9.88 12.18
N PHE A 266 0.83 -9.63 11.83
CA PHE A 266 -0.01 -10.62 11.17
C PHE A 266 0.56 -11.06 9.83
N MET A 267 0.90 -10.13 8.94
CA MET A 267 1.46 -10.49 7.63
C MET A 267 2.75 -11.29 7.77
N MET A 268 3.61 -10.96 8.74
CA MET A 268 4.83 -11.72 9.00
C MET A 268 4.56 -13.11 9.59
N ALA A 269 3.52 -13.27 10.38
CA ALA A 269 3.18 -14.55 11.01
C ALA A 269 2.59 -15.59 10.03
N ILE A 270 2.07 -15.15 8.89
CA ILE A 270 1.47 -16.02 7.88
C ILE A 270 2.40 -16.36 6.72
N VAL A 271 3.64 -15.88 6.72
CA VAL A 271 4.64 -16.24 5.70
C VAL A 271 5.50 -17.41 6.15
N SER A 272 5.93 -18.27 5.21
CA SER A 272 6.82 -19.38 5.54
C SER A 272 8.25 -18.91 5.76
N LYS A 273 8.96 -19.53 6.71
CA LYS A 273 10.38 -19.22 6.96
C LYS A 273 11.26 -19.46 5.72
N LYS A 274 10.90 -20.44 4.91
CA LYS A 274 11.66 -20.84 3.70
C LYS A 274 11.67 -19.76 2.61
N ARG A 275 10.55 -19.03 2.43
CA ARG A 275 10.35 -18.03 1.37
C ARG A 275 9.78 -16.72 1.91
N SER A 276 10.10 -16.37 3.15
CA SER A 276 9.51 -15.25 3.88
C SER A 276 9.59 -13.92 3.12
N ALA A 277 10.73 -13.60 2.51
CA ALA A 277 10.92 -12.36 1.76
C ALA A 277 9.98 -12.27 0.54
N SER A 278 9.89 -13.33 -0.26
CA SER A 278 9.04 -13.35 -1.46
C SER A 278 7.56 -13.33 -1.13
N GLU A 279 7.15 -14.13 -0.14
CA GLU A 279 5.75 -14.18 0.29
C GLU A 279 5.30 -12.86 0.94
N TYR A 280 6.16 -12.27 1.79
CA TYR A 280 5.87 -10.97 2.37
C TYR A 280 5.77 -9.87 1.30
N ALA A 281 6.65 -9.90 0.29
CA ALA A 281 6.59 -8.98 -0.84
C ALA A 281 5.27 -9.12 -1.62
N LEU A 282 4.78 -10.35 -1.85
CA LEU A 282 3.48 -10.59 -2.49
C LEU A 282 2.32 -10.04 -1.65
N LEU A 283 2.26 -10.35 -0.35
CA LEU A 283 1.21 -9.85 0.54
C LEU A 283 1.23 -8.32 0.67
N SER A 284 2.42 -7.72 0.76
CA SER A 284 2.57 -6.26 0.81
C SER A 284 2.18 -5.59 -0.52
N SER A 285 2.38 -6.25 -1.65
CA SER A 285 1.91 -5.77 -2.97
C SER A 285 0.39 -5.77 -3.07
N ILE A 286 -0.27 -6.81 -2.54
CA ILE A 286 -1.73 -6.88 -2.42
C ILE A 286 -2.25 -5.73 -1.55
N PHE A 287 -1.60 -5.47 -0.42
CA PHE A 287 -1.94 -4.34 0.44
C PHE A 287 -1.73 -2.99 -0.26
N ALA A 288 -0.63 -2.83 -1.01
CA ALA A 288 -0.37 -1.62 -1.79
C ALA A 288 -1.46 -1.36 -2.86
N LEU A 289 -1.95 -2.44 -3.50
CA LEU A 289 -3.08 -2.34 -4.44
C LEU A 289 -4.33 -1.81 -3.75
N SER A 290 -4.68 -2.32 -2.57
CA SER A 290 -5.81 -1.81 -1.76
C SER A 290 -5.68 -0.30 -1.48
N ARG A 291 -4.49 0.15 -1.09
CA ARG A 291 -4.23 1.57 -0.86
C ARG A 291 -4.41 2.42 -2.12
N SER A 292 -3.96 1.94 -3.26
CA SER A 292 -4.12 2.66 -4.54
C SER A 292 -5.59 2.86 -4.91
N VAL A 293 -6.40 1.81 -4.74
CA VAL A 293 -7.86 1.88 -4.93
C VAL A 293 -8.51 2.85 -3.93
N ALA A 294 -8.10 2.79 -2.66
CA ALA A 294 -8.59 3.68 -1.61
C ALA A 294 -8.29 5.16 -1.91
N GLY A 295 -7.08 5.46 -2.40
CA GLY A 295 -6.68 6.82 -2.78
C GLY A 295 -7.47 7.35 -3.98
N TRP A 296 -7.65 6.50 -5.01
CA TRP A 296 -8.44 6.87 -6.18
C TRP A 296 -9.92 7.12 -5.83
N ALA A 297 -10.55 6.23 -5.09
CA ALA A 297 -11.95 6.36 -4.69
C ALA A 297 -12.18 7.49 -3.67
N GLY A 298 -11.15 7.80 -2.87
CA GLY A 298 -11.22 8.79 -1.79
C GLY A 298 -11.52 10.19 -2.29
N GLY A 299 -10.91 10.62 -3.39
CA GLY A 299 -11.16 11.92 -3.99
C GLY A 299 -12.62 12.11 -4.39
N PHE A 300 -13.17 11.14 -5.11
CA PHE A 300 -14.59 11.17 -5.51
C PHE A 300 -15.54 11.14 -4.31
N GLY A 301 -15.20 10.33 -3.29
CA GLY A 301 -16.02 10.23 -2.08
C GLY A 301 -16.05 11.53 -1.29
N ALA A 302 -14.91 12.16 -1.07
CA ALA A 302 -14.81 13.43 -0.36
C ALA A 302 -15.49 14.58 -1.12
N GLU A 303 -15.35 14.65 -2.45
CA GLU A 303 -16.00 15.63 -3.30
C GLU A 303 -17.53 15.47 -3.28
N ALA A 304 -18.05 14.25 -3.38
CA ALA A 304 -19.47 13.97 -3.49
C ALA A 304 -20.24 14.19 -2.19
N MET A 305 -19.65 13.90 -1.02
CA MET A 305 -20.37 13.91 0.26
C MET A 305 -19.77 14.83 1.34
N GLY A 306 -18.66 15.52 1.02
CA GLY A 306 -17.92 16.36 1.96
C GLY A 306 -17.10 15.56 2.97
N TYR A 307 -16.06 16.20 3.54
CA TYR A 307 -15.08 15.54 4.42
C TYR A 307 -15.69 14.86 5.65
N GLY A 308 -16.66 15.52 6.32
CA GLY A 308 -17.26 14.96 7.54
C GLY A 308 -17.98 13.64 7.30
N SER A 309 -18.84 13.58 6.29
CA SER A 309 -19.57 12.37 5.91
C SER A 309 -18.62 11.31 5.36
N TYR A 310 -17.61 11.72 4.58
CA TYR A 310 -16.60 10.81 4.03
C TYR A 310 -15.77 10.15 5.14
N PHE A 311 -15.25 10.91 6.11
CA PHE A 311 -14.51 10.35 7.24
C PHE A 311 -15.37 9.45 8.13
N THR A 312 -16.67 9.78 8.27
CA THR A 312 -17.62 8.87 8.93
C THR A 312 -17.78 7.57 8.16
N LEU A 313 -17.86 7.61 6.82
CA LEU A 313 -17.91 6.42 5.99
C LEU A 313 -16.64 5.56 6.16
N THR A 314 -15.45 6.17 6.23
CA THR A 314 -14.18 5.42 6.41
C THR A 314 -14.14 4.64 7.72
N PHE A 315 -14.80 5.14 8.78
CA PHE A 315 -14.98 4.37 10.01
C PHE A 315 -15.74 3.07 9.74
N PHE A 316 -16.87 3.14 9.01
CA PHE A 316 -17.67 1.95 8.72
C PHE A 316 -16.97 0.99 7.77
N LEU A 317 -16.09 1.46 6.87
CA LEU A 317 -15.31 0.61 5.98
C LEU A 317 -14.31 -0.33 6.70
N ALA A 318 -14.01 -0.08 7.96
CA ALA A 318 -13.17 -0.96 8.76
C ALA A 318 -13.89 -2.25 9.20
N PHE A 319 -15.22 -2.23 9.38
CA PHE A 319 -15.97 -3.34 9.97
C PHE A 319 -16.06 -4.60 9.12
N PRO A 320 -16.21 -4.57 7.78
CA PRO A 320 -16.26 -5.78 6.98
C PRO A 320 -15.06 -6.72 7.20
N ALA A 321 -13.88 -6.18 7.48
CA ALA A 321 -12.69 -6.97 7.79
C ALA A 321 -12.85 -7.82 9.06
N TYR A 322 -13.57 -7.33 10.05
CA TYR A 322 -13.78 -8.06 11.30
C TYR A 322 -14.62 -9.32 11.13
N LEU A 323 -15.46 -9.38 10.10
CA LEU A 323 -16.21 -10.60 9.75
C LEU A 323 -15.27 -11.75 9.33
N LEU A 324 -14.06 -11.43 8.89
CA LEU A 324 -13.06 -12.39 8.44
C LEU A 324 -12.13 -12.88 9.56
N LEU A 325 -12.21 -12.32 10.78
CA LEU A 325 -11.38 -12.73 11.91
C LEU A 325 -11.40 -14.23 12.25
N PRO A 326 -12.52 -14.97 12.08
CA PRO A 326 -12.50 -16.42 12.27
C PRO A 326 -11.54 -17.16 11.35
N TRP A 327 -11.43 -16.71 10.08
CA TRP A 327 -10.48 -17.28 9.11
C TRP A 327 -9.04 -16.83 9.41
N VAL A 328 -8.85 -15.57 9.84
CA VAL A 328 -7.56 -15.06 10.32
C VAL A 328 -7.04 -15.90 11.46
N LYS A 329 -7.90 -16.25 12.45
CA LYS A 329 -7.55 -17.15 13.56
C LYS A 329 -7.11 -18.52 13.04
N ARG A 330 -7.91 -19.15 12.17
CA ARG A 330 -7.59 -20.47 11.60
C ARG A 330 -6.27 -20.47 10.85
N MET A 331 -5.99 -19.40 10.08
CA MET A 331 -4.73 -19.24 9.35
C MET A 331 -3.54 -19.11 10.33
N LEU A 332 -3.66 -18.29 11.38
CA LEU A 332 -2.63 -18.14 12.41
C LEU A 332 -2.37 -19.43 13.18
N ASP A 333 -3.41 -20.23 13.44
CA ASP A 333 -3.23 -21.53 14.11
C ASP A 333 -2.56 -22.54 13.15
N HIS A 334 -2.88 -22.48 11.86
CA HIS A 334 -2.28 -23.34 10.86
C HIS A 334 -0.81 -22.95 10.55
N SER A 335 -0.49 -21.64 10.56
CA SER A 335 0.89 -21.18 10.31
C SER A 335 1.90 -21.68 11.34
N LYS A 336 1.47 -21.98 12.56
CA LYS A 336 2.31 -22.60 13.60
C LYS A 336 2.77 -24.01 13.26
N THR A 337 2.14 -24.67 12.29
CA THR A 337 2.48 -26.04 11.85
C THR A 337 3.49 -26.04 10.70
N TRP A 338 3.90 -24.86 10.18
CA TRP A 338 4.85 -24.73 9.07
C TRP A 338 6.32 -24.71 9.52
N ASP A 339 6.56 -24.73 10.82
CA ASP A 339 7.87 -24.87 11.46
C ASP A 339 8.21 -26.37 11.67
#